data_f3f15db8109e805c96cc2ca111403140
#
_entry.id   f3f15db8109e805c96cc2ca111403140
#
_cell.length_a   1.000
_cell.length_b   1.000
_cell.length_c   1.000
_cell.angle_alpha   90.00
_cell.angle_beta   90.00
_cell.angle_gamma   90.00
#
_symmetry.space_group_name_H-M   'P 1'
#
loop_
_entity.id
_entity.type
_entity.pdbx_description
1 polymer ?
#
loop_
_entity_poly.entity_id
_entity_poly.type
_entity_poly.pdbx_seq_one_letter_code
_entity_poly.pdbx_strand_id
1 'polypeptide(L)'
;MSTVVSEFIRVGKNIVPKPLGADYDLKEGQVYDLNWDRYNEQYIFTENGELNLPKKVYELRKDTIFKKRVLSYFENASIQTTGVMLAGTKGTGKTVLAKVLAKESNLPIIVVNGEYPAHKLNKFFKEFKTPVCVIFDEVEKNWRTEHMLEFLDGVQATAKKLVIMTCNDLNKVSEYMQDRCSRIRYMRKYNADENVELIEQLVIDFEVKNPKEVAEFIKNKFKLMSMDNLCAFINEVKIFEDDDLTLDELLSIMNISYKDIDIESISKSNEDENINDLKESVLQKLRSTTPTLGCCDDDDWDY
;
A
#
# COMPACT_ATOMS: atom_id res chain seq x y z
N MET A 1 28.03 -16.33 -21.31
CA MET A 1 27.12 -15.17 -21.40
C MET A 1 25.88 -15.65 -22.12
N SER A 2 24.77 -15.88 -21.43
CA SER A 2 23.50 -16.21 -22.06
C SER A 2 22.93 -14.92 -22.63
N THR A 3 22.82 -14.86 -23.94
CA THR A 3 22.10 -13.77 -24.63
C THR A 3 20.66 -13.78 -24.13
N VAL A 4 20.30 -12.77 -23.34
CA VAL A 4 18.89 -12.53 -22.97
C VAL A 4 18.17 -12.15 -24.26
N VAL A 5 17.28 -13.01 -24.72
CA VAL A 5 16.44 -12.72 -25.88
C VAL A 5 15.36 -11.76 -25.43
N SER A 6 15.35 -10.55 -25.97
CA SER A 6 14.35 -9.54 -25.63
C SER A 6 12.96 -9.94 -26.13
N GLU A 7 11.95 -9.60 -25.36
CA GLU A 7 10.57 -10.00 -25.61
C GLU A 7 9.72 -8.87 -26.21
N PHE A 8 10.27 -7.65 -26.26
CA PHE A 8 9.56 -6.45 -26.68
C PHE A 8 10.33 -5.65 -27.72
N ILE A 9 9.61 -4.85 -28.50
CA ILE A 9 10.16 -3.86 -29.42
C ILE A 9 9.59 -2.47 -29.14
N ARG A 10 10.36 -1.46 -29.50
CA ARG A 10 9.90 -0.07 -29.45
C ARG A 10 9.31 0.33 -30.81
N VAL A 11 8.07 0.86 -30.76
CA VAL A 11 7.40 1.49 -31.89
C VAL A 11 7.02 2.92 -31.50
N GLY A 12 7.86 3.89 -31.83
CA GLY A 12 7.75 5.27 -31.35
C GLY A 12 7.94 5.37 -29.83
N LYS A 13 6.91 5.83 -29.10
CA LYS A 13 6.88 5.86 -27.63
C LYS A 13 6.35 4.57 -27.01
N ASN A 14 5.75 3.68 -27.80
CA ASN A 14 5.15 2.44 -27.32
C ASN A 14 6.15 1.29 -27.36
N ILE A 15 5.99 0.38 -26.40
CA ILE A 15 6.72 -0.88 -26.34
C ILE A 15 5.69 -1.99 -26.43
N VAL A 16 5.84 -2.85 -27.40
CA VAL A 16 4.91 -3.92 -27.74
C VAL A 16 5.61 -5.28 -27.73
N PRO A 17 4.87 -6.40 -27.58
CA PRO A 17 5.45 -7.73 -27.72
C PRO A 17 6.17 -7.86 -29.06
N LYS A 18 7.31 -8.53 -29.02
CA LYS A 18 8.22 -8.68 -30.15
C LYS A 18 7.59 -9.52 -31.28
N PRO A 19 7.46 -8.98 -32.47
CA PRO A 19 7.33 -9.83 -33.64
C PRO A 19 8.67 -10.56 -33.87
N LEU A 20 8.62 -11.75 -34.47
CA LEU A 20 9.82 -12.51 -34.79
C LEU A 20 10.87 -11.63 -35.50
N GLY A 21 12.04 -11.46 -34.85
CA GLY A 21 13.19 -10.77 -35.44
C GLY A 21 13.49 -9.35 -34.96
N ALA A 22 12.77 -8.82 -33.93
CA ALA A 22 13.09 -7.51 -33.37
C ALA A 22 13.29 -7.60 -31.84
N ASP A 23 14.24 -6.85 -31.27
CA ASP A 23 14.64 -6.96 -29.87
C ASP A 23 14.49 -5.63 -29.10
N TYR A 24 13.85 -5.70 -27.93
CA TYR A 24 13.85 -4.63 -26.93
C TYR A 24 13.86 -5.22 -25.52
N ASP A 25 14.87 -4.86 -24.75
CA ASP A 25 14.98 -5.26 -23.35
C ASP A 25 14.41 -4.17 -22.43
N LEU A 26 13.55 -4.59 -21.48
CA LEU A 26 13.11 -3.69 -20.42
C LEU A 26 14.33 -3.30 -19.56
N LYS A 27 14.50 -1.99 -19.34
CA LYS A 27 15.67 -1.45 -18.65
C LYS A 27 15.42 -1.38 -17.16
N GLU A 28 16.43 -1.74 -16.37
CA GLU A 28 16.43 -1.57 -14.93
C GLU A 28 16.21 -0.10 -14.54
N GLY A 29 15.37 0.13 -13.53
CA GLY A 29 15.00 1.46 -13.04
C GLY A 29 14.10 2.29 -13.97
N GLN A 30 13.87 1.84 -15.21
CA GLN A 30 12.99 2.53 -16.16
C GLN A 30 11.53 2.23 -15.83
N VAL A 31 10.68 3.25 -15.98
CA VAL A 31 9.23 3.16 -15.74
C VAL A 31 8.47 2.98 -17.04
N TYR A 32 7.55 2.04 -17.02
CA TYR A 32 6.69 1.66 -18.14
C TYR A 32 5.23 1.71 -17.69
N ASP A 33 4.41 2.51 -18.35
CA ASP A 33 2.97 2.45 -18.20
C ASP A 33 2.41 1.30 -19.05
N LEU A 34 1.69 0.40 -18.42
CA LEU A 34 0.97 -0.65 -19.11
C LEU A 34 -0.34 -0.11 -19.65
N ASN A 35 -0.56 -0.27 -20.95
CA ASN A 35 -1.77 0.16 -21.63
C ASN A 35 -2.40 -0.99 -22.40
N TRP A 36 -3.72 -0.96 -22.55
CA TRP A 36 -4.47 -1.90 -23.36
C TRP A 36 -4.83 -1.28 -24.72
N ASP A 37 -4.24 -1.80 -25.79
CA ASP A 37 -4.64 -1.46 -27.15
C ASP A 37 -5.91 -2.24 -27.50
N ARG A 38 -7.05 -1.54 -27.48
CA ARG A 38 -8.36 -2.16 -27.76
C ARG A 38 -8.52 -2.58 -29.22
N TYR A 39 -7.78 -1.93 -30.13
CA TYR A 39 -7.87 -2.21 -31.56
C TYR A 39 -7.16 -3.51 -31.93
N ASN A 40 -5.93 -3.69 -31.43
CA ASN A 40 -5.12 -4.87 -31.65
C ASN A 40 -5.31 -5.95 -30.56
N GLU A 41 -6.14 -5.69 -29.57
CA GLU A 41 -6.39 -6.56 -28.41
C GLU A 41 -5.11 -7.07 -27.71
N GLN A 42 -4.13 -6.20 -27.54
CA GLN A 42 -2.83 -6.51 -26.95
C GLN A 42 -2.41 -5.49 -25.90
N TYR A 43 -1.53 -5.91 -24.99
CA TYR A 43 -0.84 -5.00 -24.09
C TYR A 43 0.32 -4.32 -24.78
N ILE A 44 0.47 -3.03 -24.51
CA ILE A 44 1.59 -2.21 -24.96
C ILE A 44 2.19 -1.47 -23.76
N PHE A 45 3.49 -1.25 -23.80
CA PHE A 45 4.18 -0.39 -22.86
C PHE A 45 4.44 0.98 -23.46
N THR A 46 4.25 2.02 -22.64
CA THR A 46 4.71 3.37 -22.94
C THR A 46 5.79 3.73 -21.94
N GLU A 47 6.98 4.11 -22.37
CA GLU A 47 8.00 4.61 -21.48
C GLU A 47 7.54 5.92 -20.84
N ASN A 48 7.57 5.97 -19.51
CA ASN A 48 7.13 7.13 -18.70
C ASN A 48 8.30 7.79 -17.94
N GLY A 49 9.51 7.65 -18.44
CA GLY A 49 10.68 8.27 -17.83
C GLY A 49 10.98 7.72 -16.43
N GLU A 50 10.97 8.60 -15.43
CA GLU A 50 11.25 8.25 -14.03
C GLU A 50 9.98 8.33 -13.15
N LEU A 51 10.01 7.63 -12.01
CA LEU A 51 8.97 7.78 -11.00
C LEU A 51 8.99 9.20 -10.43
N ASN A 52 7.84 9.88 -10.51
CA ASN A 52 7.68 11.18 -9.88
C ASN A 52 7.66 11.00 -8.35
N LEU A 53 8.77 11.32 -7.71
CA LEU A 53 8.95 11.33 -6.26
C LEU A 53 9.04 12.79 -5.76
N PRO A 54 8.58 13.08 -4.54
CA PRO A 54 8.81 14.39 -3.92
C PRO A 54 10.32 14.65 -3.77
N LYS A 55 10.73 15.93 -3.79
CA LYS A 55 12.14 16.33 -3.64
C LYS A 55 12.76 15.75 -2.36
N LYS A 56 12.00 15.66 -1.29
CA LYS A 56 12.37 15.03 -0.03
C LYS A 56 11.34 13.99 0.37
N VAL A 57 11.80 12.80 0.66
CA VAL A 57 10.97 11.71 1.16
C VAL A 57 11.17 11.60 2.66
N TYR A 58 10.08 11.70 3.42
CA TYR A 58 10.09 11.47 4.86
C TYR A 58 9.74 10.01 5.13
N GLU A 59 10.66 9.30 5.76
CA GLU A 59 10.50 7.88 6.05
C GLU A 59 10.36 7.64 7.55
N LEU A 60 9.31 6.96 7.93
CA LEU A 60 9.19 6.40 9.26
C LEU A 60 10.21 5.28 9.46
N ARG A 61 10.71 5.10 10.68
CA ARG A 61 11.61 3.98 11.01
C ARG A 61 11.03 2.63 10.58
N LYS A 62 9.72 2.45 10.72
CA LYS A 62 9.03 1.23 10.27
C LYS A 62 9.14 1.03 8.76
N ASP A 63 9.10 2.10 7.96
CA ASP A 63 9.19 2.02 6.49
C ASP A 63 10.59 1.61 6.04
N THR A 64 11.63 2.14 6.68
CA THR A 64 13.03 1.73 6.43
C THR A 64 13.24 0.24 6.69
N ILE A 65 12.73 -0.26 7.83
CA ILE A 65 12.81 -1.68 8.19
C ILE A 65 12.02 -2.53 7.18
N PHE A 66 10.82 -2.08 6.82
CA PHE A 66 9.93 -2.75 5.88
C PHE A 66 10.58 -2.91 4.52
N LYS A 67 11.10 -1.83 3.93
CA LYS A 67 11.80 -1.85 2.64
C LYS A 67 12.96 -2.84 2.64
N LYS A 68 13.83 -2.73 3.62
CA LYS A 68 14.99 -3.63 3.75
C LYS A 68 14.57 -5.09 3.77
N ARG A 69 13.50 -5.44 4.49
CA ARG A 69 13.00 -6.81 4.57
C ARG A 69 12.40 -7.30 3.26
N VAL A 70 11.60 -6.47 2.61
CA VAL A 70 10.98 -6.80 1.32
C VAL A 70 12.04 -7.07 0.26
N LEU A 71 12.98 -6.13 0.09
CA LEU A 71 14.03 -6.25 -0.94
C LEU A 71 14.96 -7.45 -0.68
N SER A 72 15.45 -7.59 0.54
CA SER A 72 16.31 -8.73 0.90
C SER A 72 15.59 -10.08 0.70
N TYR A 73 14.29 -10.17 0.98
CA TYR A 73 13.53 -11.37 0.73
C TYR A 73 13.36 -11.63 -0.77
N PHE A 74 13.00 -10.62 -1.55
CA PHE A 74 12.84 -10.75 -3.00
C PHE A 74 14.11 -11.23 -3.68
N GLU A 75 15.26 -10.71 -3.29
CA GLU A 75 16.56 -11.12 -3.84
C GLU A 75 16.87 -12.59 -3.53
N ASN A 76 16.70 -13.02 -2.28
CA ASN A 76 17.19 -14.30 -1.78
C ASN A 76 16.17 -15.46 -1.86
N ALA A 77 14.87 -15.16 -2.00
CA ALA A 77 13.86 -16.20 -2.06
C ALA A 77 13.80 -16.87 -3.44
N SER A 78 13.52 -18.17 -3.45
CA SER A 78 13.24 -18.94 -4.67
C SER A 78 11.82 -18.73 -5.22
N ILE A 79 11.00 -17.97 -4.50
CA ILE A 79 9.60 -17.72 -4.86
C ILE A 79 9.51 -16.79 -6.08
N GLN A 80 8.62 -17.11 -7.00
CA GLN A 80 8.45 -16.35 -8.26
C GLN A 80 7.74 -15.00 -8.04
N THR A 81 6.80 -14.91 -7.10
CA THR A 81 6.04 -13.67 -6.85
C THR A 81 6.17 -13.26 -5.39
N THR A 82 6.58 -12.01 -5.15
CA THR A 82 6.57 -11.39 -3.82
C THR A 82 5.53 -10.28 -3.81
N GLY A 83 4.39 -10.53 -3.17
CA GLY A 83 3.32 -9.54 -3.00
C GLY A 83 3.56 -8.65 -1.78
N VAL A 84 3.36 -7.35 -1.98
CA VAL A 84 3.48 -6.29 -0.98
C VAL A 84 2.20 -5.46 -0.98
N MET A 85 1.57 -5.28 0.17
CA MET A 85 0.39 -4.43 0.34
C MET A 85 0.72 -3.25 1.24
N LEU A 86 0.44 -2.03 0.77
CA LEU A 86 0.56 -0.78 1.52
C LEU A 86 -0.86 -0.25 1.75
N ALA A 87 -1.36 -0.36 2.98
CA ALA A 87 -2.73 -0.07 3.32
C ALA A 87 -2.85 1.08 4.34
N GLY A 88 -3.88 1.91 4.21
CA GLY A 88 -4.17 3.01 5.14
C GLY A 88 -4.90 4.15 4.45
N THR A 89 -5.35 5.15 5.21
CA THR A 89 -6.10 6.29 4.68
C THR A 89 -5.32 7.09 3.63
N LYS A 90 -6.02 7.92 2.85
CA LYS A 90 -5.38 8.81 1.86
C LYS A 90 -4.40 9.76 2.53
N GLY A 91 -3.36 10.16 1.80
CA GLY A 91 -2.36 11.14 2.26
C GLY A 91 -1.37 10.59 3.31
N THR A 92 -1.31 9.28 3.56
CA THR A 92 -0.38 8.66 4.53
C THR A 92 0.97 8.24 3.94
N GLY A 93 1.24 8.55 2.67
CA GLY A 93 2.53 8.26 2.04
C GLY A 93 2.65 6.90 1.35
N LYS A 94 1.57 6.09 1.28
CA LYS A 94 1.59 4.75 0.63
C LYS A 94 2.19 4.74 -0.77
N THR A 95 1.67 5.60 -1.65
CA THR A 95 2.13 5.69 -3.04
C THR A 95 3.58 6.17 -3.12
N VAL A 96 4.02 7.01 -2.18
CA VAL A 96 5.42 7.44 -2.09
C VAL A 96 6.30 6.24 -1.72
N LEU A 97 5.94 5.47 -0.67
CA LEU A 97 6.68 4.27 -0.29
C LEU A 97 6.68 3.22 -1.41
N ALA A 98 5.55 3.04 -2.11
CA ALA A 98 5.48 2.13 -3.26
C ALA A 98 6.51 2.49 -4.34
N LYS A 99 6.59 3.78 -4.68
CA LYS A 99 7.55 4.29 -5.67
C LYS A 99 9.00 4.17 -5.19
N VAL A 100 9.28 4.47 -3.92
CA VAL A 100 10.61 4.33 -3.32
C VAL A 100 11.06 2.87 -3.35
N LEU A 101 10.19 1.96 -2.90
CA LEU A 101 10.46 0.53 -2.90
C LEU A 101 10.71 -0.02 -4.32
N ALA A 102 9.90 0.43 -5.29
CA ALA A 102 10.10 0.06 -6.69
C ALA A 102 11.44 0.59 -7.25
N LYS A 103 11.79 1.84 -6.95
CA LYS A 103 13.07 2.43 -7.37
C LYS A 103 14.26 1.69 -6.75
N GLU A 104 14.20 1.39 -5.45
CA GLU A 104 15.27 0.67 -4.74
C GLU A 104 15.38 -0.80 -5.16
N SER A 105 14.36 -1.38 -5.78
CA SER A 105 14.42 -2.75 -6.31
C SER A 105 15.35 -2.90 -7.51
N ASN A 106 15.70 -1.80 -8.16
CA ASN A 106 16.53 -1.75 -9.38
C ASN A 106 16.01 -2.63 -10.53
N LEU A 107 14.70 -2.90 -10.55
CA LEU A 107 14.02 -3.65 -11.60
C LEU A 107 13.38 -2.73 -12.63
N PRO A 108 13.06 -3.22 -13.85
CA PRO A 108 12.09 -2.56 -14.72
C PRO A 108 10.76 -2.39 -13.96
N ILE A 109 10.21 -1.17 -13.95
CA ILE A 109 9.03 -0.82 -13.17
C ILE A 109 7.83 -0.70 -14.11
N ILE A 110 6.81 -1.50 -13.87
CA ILE A 110 5.57 -1.52 -14.65
C ILE A 110 4.46 -0.94 -13.79
N VAL A 111 3.90 0.18 -14.22
CA VAL A 111 2.73 0.80 -13.57
C VAL A 111 1.48 0.37 -14.30
N VAL A 112 0.56 -0.24 -13.57
CA VAL A 112 -0.69 -0.75 -14.10
C VAL A 112 -1.81 0.22 -13.74
N ASN A 113 -2.19 1.06 -14.70
CA ASN A 113 -3.22 2.08 -14.55
C ASN A 113 -4.51 1.61 -15.23
N GLY A 114 -5.61 1.49 -14.46
CA GLY A 114 -6.93 1.21 -14.99
C GLY A 114 -7.34 -0.27 -15.01
N GLU A 115 -8.54 -0.51 -15.51
CA GLU A 115 -9.13 -1.84 -15.63
C GLU A 115 -8.71 -2.50 -16.95
N TYR A 116 -8.17 -3.69 -16.85
CA TYR A 116 -7.82 -4.53 -17.99
C TYR A 116 -8.50 -5.89 -17.87
N PRO A 117 -8.69 -6.61 -19.02
CA PRO A 117 -9.14 -8.00 -18.96
C PRO A 117 -8.13 -8.85 -18.18
N ALA A 118 -8.46 -9.21 -16.95
CA ALA A 118 -7.52 -9.82 -16.02
C ALA A 118 -6.92 -11.14 -16.51
N HIS A 119 -7.71 -11.97 -17.21
CA HIS A 119 -7.21 -13.21 -17.81
C HIS A 119 -6.13 -12.95 -18.88
N LYS A 120 -6.25 -11.85 -19.64
CA LYS A 120 -5.25 -11.43 -20.62
C LYS A 120 -4.01 -10.87 -19.93
N LEU A 121 -4.18 -10.10 -18.83
CA LEU A 121 -3.08 -9.58 -18.01
C LEU A 121 -2.23 -10.72 -17.44
N ASN A 122 -2.87 -11.71 -16.84
CA ASN A 122 -2.19 -12.87 -16.29
C ASN A 122 -1.40 -13.63 -17.36
N LYS A 123 -2.02 -13.85 -18.53
CA LYS A 123 -1.34 -14.49 -19.66
C LYS A 123 -0.12 -13.69 -20.10
N PHE A 124 -0.26 -12.37 -20.24
CA PHE A 124 0.83 -11.48 -20.65
C PHE A 124 2.04 -11.57 -19.71
N PHE A 125 1.81 -11.49 -18.39
CA PHE A 125 2.91 -11.59 -17.42
C PHE A 125 3.49 -13.00 -17.25
N LYS A 126 2.80 -14.05 -17.70
CA LYS A 126 3.37 -15.41 -17.74
C LYS A 126 4.48 -15.56 -18.78
N GLU A 127 4.47 -14.74 -19.80
CA GLU A 127 5.46 -14.77 -20.88
C GLU A 127 6.78 -14.07 -20.52
N PHE A 128 6.82 -13.34 -19.39
CA PHE A 128 8.02 -12.62 -18.94
C PHE A 128 9.11 -13.57 -18.48
N LYS A 129 10.34 -13.32 -18.93
CA LYS A 129 11.56 -13.99 -18.49
C LYS A 129 12.46 -13.11 -17.65
N THR A 130 12.29 -11.79 -17.76
CA THR A 130 13.02 -10.78 -17.02
C THR A 130 12.28 -10.47 -15.72
N PRO A 131 12.97 -10.42 -14.56
CA PRO A 131 12.37 -9.95 -13.32
C PRO A 131 11.84 -8.53 -13.44
N VAL A 132 10.68 -8.25 -12.85
CA VAL A 132 10.03 -6.93 -12.94
C VAL A 132 9.40 -6.53 -11.60
N CYS A 133 9.30 -5.22 -11.38
CA CYS A 133 8.49 -4.63 -10.33
C CYS A 133 7.17 -4.15 -10.93
N VAL A 134 6.04 -4.57 -10.38
CA VAL A 134 4.70 -4.21 -10.86
C VAL A 134 3.97 -3.44 -9.78
N ILE A 135 3.49 -2.24 -10.11
CA ILE A 135 2.76 -1.38 -9.17
C ILE A 135 1.29 -1.33 -9.57
N PHE A 136 0.41 -1.66 -8.63
CA PHE A 136 -1.03 -1.47 -8.72
C PHE A 136 -1.44 -0.43 -7.67
N ASP A 137 -1.93 0.73 -8.14
CA ASP A 137 -2.39 1.77 -7.24
C ASP A 137 -3.90 1.66 -7.00
N GLU A 138 -4.32 1.84 -5.74
CA GLU A 138 -5.71 1.79 -5.28
C GLU A 138 -6.46 0.53 -5.77
N VAL A 139 -5.91 -0.64 -5.44
CA VAL A 139 -6.44 -1.95 -5.92
C VAL A 139 -7.91 -2.17 -5.57
N GLU A 140 -8.40 -1.60 -4.48
CA GLU A 140 -9.79 -1.71 -4.06
C GLU A 140 -10.79 -1.01 -4.99
N LYS A 141 -10.31 -0.11 -5.86
CA LYS A 141 -11.16 0.61 -6.82
C LYS A 141 -11.19 -0.02 -8.19
N ASN A 142 -10.02 -0.47 -8.64
CA ASN A 142 -9.78 -0.79 -10.04
C ASN A 142 -9.70 -2.30 -10.32
N TRP A 143 -9.62 -3.12 -9.26
CA TRP A 143 -9.35 -4.54 -9.44
C TRP A 143 -10.29 -5.44 -8.66
N ARG A 144 -10.83 -6.45 -9.35
CA ARG A 144 -11.58 -7.52 -8.66
C ARG A 144 -10.59 -8.45 -7.98
N THR A 145 -10.91 -8.82 -6.75
CA THR A 145 -10.09 -9.70 -5.91
C THR A 145 -9.64 -10.98 -6.61
N GLU A 146 -10.55 -11.64 -7.30
CA GLU A 146 -10.30 -12.92 -7.97
C GLU A 146 -9.16 -12.81 -9.00
N HIS A 147 -9.12 -11.73 -9.74
CA HIS A 147 -8.10 -11.47 -10.75
C HIS A 147 -6.72 -11.20 -10.12
N MET A 148 -6.70 -10.50 -8.99
CA MET A 148 -5.45 -10.26 -8.25
C MET A 148 -4.92 -11.54 -7.62
N LEU A 149 -5.81 -12.42 -7.14
CA LEU A 149 -5.42 -13.71 -6.60
C LEU A 149 -4.67 -14.56 -7.62
N GLU A 150 -5.22 -14.67 -8.84
CA GLU A 150 -4.57 -15.40 -9.93
C GLU A 150 -3.21 -14.79 -10.31
N PHE A 151 -3.12 -13.45 -10.31
CA PHE A 151 -1.88 -12.74 -10.62
C PHE A 151 -0.79 -12.98 -9.56
N LEU A 152 -1.18 -13.03 -8.29
CA LEU A 152 -0.27 -13.20 -7.16
C LEU A 152 0.15 -14.66 -6.94
N ASP A 153 -0.71 -15.64 -7.24
CA ASP A 153 -0.43 -17.06 -7.00
C ASP A 153 0.81 -17.58 -7.76
N GLY A 154 1.18 -16.91 -8.85
CA GLY A 154 2.47 -17.11 -9.52
C GLY A 154 2.79 -18.53 -10.02
N VAL A 155 1.82 -19.47 -9.96
CA VAL A 155 2.01 -20.91 -10.26
C VAL A 155 2.60 -21.17 -11.63
N GLN A 156 2.47 -20.21 -12.54
CA GLN A 156 2.96 -20.32 -13.92
C GLN A 156 3.91 -19.16 -14.29
N ALA A 157 4.44 -18.45 -13.29
CA ALA A 157 5.37 -17.36 -13.57
C ALA A 157 6.73 -17.94 -14.00
N THR A 158 7.28 -17.42 -15.09
CA THR A 158 8.60 -17.79 -15.60
C THR A 158 9.71 -16.89 -15.04
N ALA A 159 9.36 -15.66 -14.62
CA ALA A 159 10.28 -14.70 -14.01
C ALA A 159 9.81 -14.23 -12.63
N LYS A 160 10.75 -13.78 -11.80
CA LYS A 160 10.45 -13.19 -10.50
C LYS A 160 9.66 -11.88 -10.67
N LYS A 161 8.64 -11.68 -9.84
CA LYS A 161 7.84 -10.44 -9.80
C LYS A 161 7.76 -9.89 -8.39
N LEU A 162 8.15 -8.62 -8.24
CA LEU A 162 7.85 -7.82 -7.05
C LEU A 162 6.55 -7.07 -7.32
N VAL A 163 5.47 -7.45 -6.65
CA VAL A 163 4.14 -6.84 -6.86
C VAL A 163 3.81 -5.94 -5.70
N ILE A 164 3.74 -4.65 -5.95
CA ILE A 164 3.44 -3.62 -4.94
C ILE A 164 2.02 -3.11 -5.18
N MET A 165 1.18 -3.22 -4.17
CA MET A 165 -0.21 -2.79 -4.21
C MET A 165 -0.46 -1.73 -3.16
N THR A 166 -1.20 -0.68 -3.50
CA THR A 166 -1.71 0.28 -2.52
C THR A 166 -3.21 0.10 -2.32
N CYS A 167 -3.69 0.39 -1.12
CA CYS A 167 -5.09 0.28 -0.74
C CYS A 167 -5.45 1.34 0.29
N ASN A 168 -6.58 2.05 0.09
CA ASN A 168 -7.07 3.03 1.06
C ASN A 168 -8.01 2.41 2.09
N ASP A 169 -8.71 1.33 1.73
CA ASP A 169 -9.68 0.67 2.59
C ASP A 169 -9.55 -0.85 2.49
N LEU A 170 -8.89 -1.45 3.47
CA LEU A 170 -8.68 -2.90 3.52
C LEU A 170 -9.97 -3.71 3.59
N ASN A 171 -11.08 -3.14 4.08
CA ASN A 171 -12.36 -3.84 4.15
C ASN A 171 -12.93 -4.13 2.75
N LYS A 172 -12.48 -3.39 1.73
CA LYS A 172 -12.84 -3.60 0.32
C LYS A 172 -11.93 -4.61 -0.38
N VAL A 173 -10.86 -5.02 0.26
CA VAL A 173 -9.95 -6.06 -0.23
C VAL A 173 -10.33 -7.37 0.44
N SER A 174 -10.64 -8.39 -0.36
CA SER A 174 -11.07 -9.69 0.15
C SER A 174 -10.09 -10.29 1.16
N GLU A 175 -10.62 -10.91 2.20
CA GLU A 175 -9.86 -11.67 3.20
C GLU A 175 -8.98 -12.75 2.56
N TYR A 176 -9.44 -13.40 1.49
CA TYR A 176 -8.65 -14.40 0.75
C TYR A 176 -7.34 -13.86 0.17
N MET A 177 -7.24 -12.54 -0.09
CA MET A 177 -5.97 -11.90 -0.47
C MET A 177 -5.08 -11.67 0.75
N GLN A 178 -5.68 -11.32 1.89
CA GLN A 178 -4.94 -10.92 3.09
C GLN A 178 -4.38 -12.11 3.87
N ASP A 179 -5.08 -13.24 3.90
CA ASP A 179 -4.77 -14.37 4.78
C ASP A 179 -3.65 -15.28 4.31
N ARG A 180 -3.17 -15.13 3.08
CA ARG A 180 -2.13 -16.01 2.53
C ARG A 180 -0.81 -15.31 2.31
N CYS A 181 0.18 -15.62 3.15
CA CYS A 181 1.56 -15.15 2.97
C CYS A 181 2.21 -15.57 1.64
N SER A 182 1.65 -16.55 0.93
CA SER A 182 2.10 -16.91 -0.42
C SER A 182 1.68 -15.89 -1.48
N ARG A 183 0.69 -15.04 -1.19
CA ARG A 183 0.15 -13.99 -2.07
C ARG A 183 0.64 -12.62 -1.66
N ILE A 184 0.23 -12.17 -0.46
CA ILE A 184 0.72 -10.93 0.15
C ILE A 184 1.68 -11.31 1.26
N ARG A 185 2.96 -11.27 0.94
CA ARG A 185 4.02 -11.64 1.89
C ARG A 185 4.25 -10.58 2.95
N TYR A 186 4.14 -9.32 2.53
CA TYR A 186 4.39 -8.17 3.38
C TYR A 186 3.21 -7.20 3.32
N MET A 187 2.74 -6.80 4.48
CA MET A 187 1.69 -5.80 4.61
C MET A 187 2.15 -4.68 5.55
N ARG A 188 2.12 -3.44 5.06
CA ARG A 188 2.35 -2.24 5.83
C ARG A 188 1.03 -1.50 5.99
N LYS A 189 0.52 -1.47 7.21
CA LYS A 189 -0.67 -0.70 7.58
C LYS A 189 -0.22 0.63 8.16
N TYR A 190 -0.67 1.71 7.53
CA TYR A 190 -0.42 3.07 7.99
C TYR A 190 -1.54 3.53 8.91
N ASN A 191 -1.16 4.03 10.06
CA ASN A 191 -2.05 4.74 10.97
C ASN A 191 -1.65 6.21 10.94
N ALA A 192 -2.63 7.11 10.96
CA ALA A 192 -2.37 8.55 10.88
C ALA A 192 -1.59 9.11 12.10
N ASP A 193 -1.67 8.43 13.24
CA ASP A 193 -0.91 8.74 14.47
C ASP A 193 0.60 8.51 14.33
N GLU A 194 1.04 7.69 13.39
CA GLU A 194 2.47 7.44 13.13
C GLU A 194 3.19 8.69 12.59
N ASN A 195 2.48 9.61 11.96
CA ASN A 195 3.05 10.86 11.42
C ASN A 195 3.61 11.77 12.51
N VAL A 196 3.21 11.57 13.77
CA VAL A 196 3.73 12.32 14.93
C VAL A 196 5.26 12.22 15.05
N GLU A 197 5.86 11.08 14.64
CA GLU A 197 7.32 10.90 14.65
C GLU A 197 8.03 11.88 13.72
N LEU A 198 7.34 12.39 12.69
CA LEU A 198 7.93 13.26 11.66
C LEU A 198 7.68 14.75 11.89
N ILE A 199 6.80 15.13 12.83
CA ILE A 199 6.39 16.53 13.02
C ILE A 199 7.60 17.41 13.32
N GLU A 200 8.47 17.02 14.25
CA GLU A 200 9.64 17.81 14.63
C GLU A 200 10.61 17.99 13.45
N GLN A 201 10.81 16.94 12.66
CA GLN A 201 11.65 17.01 11.48
C GLN A 201 11.04 17.90 10.42
N LEU A 202 9.73 17.80 10.20
CA LEU A 202 9.02 18.61 9.20
C LEU A 202 9.11 20.10 9.50
N VAL A 203 8.80 20.52 10.73
CA VAL A 203 8.84 21.95 11.09
C VAL A 203 10.25 22.54 11.01
N ILE A 204 11.29 21.74 11.26
CA ILE A 204 12.68 22.14 11.08
C ILE A 204 13.01 22.26 9.59
N ASP A 205 12.61 21.28 8.79
CA ASP A 205 12.90 21.22 7.36
C ASP A 205 12.18 22.32 6.55
N PHE A 206 11.02 22.74 7.01
CA PHE A 206 10.29 23.88 6.44
C PHE A 206 10.84 25.24 6.93
N GLU A 207 11.84 25.22 7.83
CA GLU A 207 12.50 26.44 8.37
C GLU A 207 11.51 27.41 9.03
N VAL A 208 10.56 26.89 9.78
CA VAL A 208 9.58 27.69 10.52
C VAL A 208 10.27 28.45 11.65
N LYS A 209 9.95 29.73 11.91
CA LYS A 209 10.60 30.57 12.91
C LYS A 209 10.52 29.98 14.32
N ASN A 210 9.33 29.46 14.72
CA ASN A 210 9.08 28.89 16.05
C ASN A 210 8.80 27.38 15.98
N PRO A 211 9.77 26.54 15.59
CA PRO A 211 9.52 25.12 15.28
C PRO A 211 8.97 24.33 16.48
N LYS A 212 9.37 24.68 17.72
CA LYS A 212 8.87 24.00 18.93
C LYS A 212 7.39 24.30 19.20
N GLU A 213 6.99 25.55 19.09
CA GLU A 213 5.61 25.99 19.30
C GLU A 213 4.68 25.33 18.27
N VAL A 214 5.06 25.38 16.99
CA VAL A 214 4.29 24.77 15.90
C VAL A 214 4.21 23.25 16.07
N ALA A 215 5.32 22.60 16.43
CA ALA A 215 5.32 21.15 16.67
C ALA A 215 4.42 20.76 17.85
N GLU A 216 4.45 21.52 18.96
CA GLU A 216 3.56 21.28 20.10
C GLU A 216 2.10 21.54 19.75
N PHE A 217 1.80 22.61 19.01
CA PHE A 217 0.44 22.89 18.54
C PHE A 217 -0.10 21.72 17.73
N ILE A 218 0.68 21.24 16.72
CA ILE A 218 0.29 20.12 15.88
C ILE A 218 0.06 18.85 16.73
N LYS A 219 0.98 18.52 17.63
CA LYS A 219 0.88 17.33 18.48
C LYS A 219 -0.36 17.36 19.40
N ASN A 220 -0.70 18.54 19.91
CA ASN A 220 -1.82 18.72 20.82
C ASN A 220 -3.17 18.81 20.10
N LYS A 221 -3.20 19.44 18.93
CA LYS A 221 -4.45 19.69 18.19
C LYS A 221 -4.84 18.54 17.27
N PHE A 222 -3.86 17.85 16.69
CA PHE A 222 -4.12 16.87 15.63
C PHE A 222 -3.70 15.45 16.06
N LYS A 223 -4.67 14.61 16.35
CA LYS A 223 -4.42 13.20 16.62
C LYS A 223 -4.25 12.38 15.31
N LEU A 224 -4.92 12.79 14.25
CA LEU A 224 -5.04 12.02 13.00
C LEU A 224 -4.94 12.94 11.79
N MET A 225 -3.76 13.47 11.49
CA MET A 225 -3.55 14.25 10.28
C MET A 225 -2.81 13.45 9.21
N SER A 226 -3.28 13.52 7.95
CA SER A 226 -2.53 12.96 6.83
C SER A 226 -1.23 13.73 6.63
N MET A 227 -0.23 13.06 6.02
CA MET A 227 1.04 13.70 5.70
C MET A 227 0.86 14.93 4.79
N ASP A 228 -0.08 14.82 3.83
CA ASP A 228 -0.38 15.92 2.91
C ASP A 228 -0.92 17.15 3.66
N ASN A 229 -1.90 16.94 4.56
CA ASN A 229 -2.44 18.02 5.37
C ASN A 229 -1.39 18.61 6.32
N LEU A 230 -0.55 17.77 6.90
CA LEU A 230 0.53 18.17 7.80
C LEU A 230 1.55 19.07 7.08
N CYS A 231 2.02 18.64 5.90
CA CYS A 231 2.91 19.44 5.07
C CYS A 231 2.25 20.75 4.60
N ALA A 232 0.96 20.70 4.21
CA ALA A 232 0.23 21.88 3.80
C ALA A 232 0.11 22.90 4.95
N PHE A 233 -0.24 22.46 6.16
CA PHE A 233 -0.34 23.32 7.34
C PHE A 233 1.02 23.97 7.69
N ILE A 234 2.07 23.16 7.78
CA ILE A 234 3.41 23.67 8.12
C ILE A 234 3.92 24.68 7.04
N ASN A 235 3.64 24.41 5.78
CA ASN A 235 4.00 25.32 4.70
C ASN A 235 3.22 26.63 4.78
N GLU A 236 1.95 26.61 5.13
CA GLU A 236 1.12 27.80 5.33
C GLU A 236 1.65 28.63 6.51
N VAL A 237 1.96 27.99 7.64
CA VAL A 237 2.62 28.63 8.77
C VAL A 237 3.92 29.30 8.36
N LYS A 238 4.72 28.67 7.49
CA LYS A 238 5.99 29.26 7.00
C LYS A 238 5.77 30.48 6.12
N ILE A 239 4.77 30.45 5.23
CA ILE A 239 4.46 31.53 4.29
C ILE A 239 3.97 32.77 5.04
N PHE A 240 3.12 32.58 6.03
CA PHE A 240 2.44 33.68 6.77
C PHE A 240 2.98 33.88 8.19
N GLU A 241 4.23 33.49 8.45
CA GLU A 241 4.87 33.61 9.78
C GLU A 241 5.11 35.03 10.28
N ASP A 242 4.95 36.04 9.41
CA ASP A 242 5.03 37.48 9.72
C ASP A 242 3.63 38.13 9.89
N ASP A 243 2.56 37.38 9.68
CA ASP A 243 1.19 37.84 9.86
C ASP A 243 0.76 37.75 11.33
N ASP A 244 -0.14 38.63 11.76
CA ASP A 244 -0.69 38.67 13.11
C ASP A 244 -1.74 37.55 13.38
N LEU A 245 -1.77 36.48 12.56
CA LEU A 245 -2.68 35.35 12.72
C LEU A 245 -2.16 34.32 13.72
N THR A 246 -3.03 33.89 14.60
CA THR A 246 -2.74 32.72 15.48
C THR A 246 -2.80 31.42 14.68
N LEU A 247 -2.13 30.37 15.16
CA LEU A 247 -2.16 29.02 14.52
C LEU A 247 -3.58 28.45 14.43
N ASP A 248 -4.45 28.75 15.41
CA ASP A 248 -5.88 28.35 15.38
C ASP A 248 -6.67 29.09 14.30
N GLU A 249 -6.45 30.41 14.16
CA GLU A 249 -7.08 31.21 13.10
C GLU A 249 -6.64 30.74 11.73
N LEU A 250 -5.32 30.53 11.54
CA LEU A 250 -4.76 30.00 10.31
C LEU A 250 -5.38 28.65 9.93
N LEU A 251 -5.47 27.74 10.90
CA LEU A 251 -6.09 26.43 10.68
C LEU A 251 -7.56 26.54 10.31
N SER A 252 -8.30 27.49 10.89
CA SER A 252 -9.74 27.65 10.68
C SER A 252 -10.11 28.06 9.25
N ILE A 253 -9.19 28.71 8.54
CA ILE A 253 -9.40 29.15 7.14
C ILE A 253 -8.93 28.11 6.11
N MET A 254 -8.13 27.12 6.54
CA MET A 254 -7.64 26.06 5.66
C MET A 254 -8.66 24.95 5.50
N ASN A 255 -8.76 24.40 4.29
CA ASN A 255 -9.58 23.21 4.03
C ASN A 255 -8.82 21.93 4.43
N ILE A 256 -8.57 21.78 5.73
CA ILE A 256 -7.87 20.63 6.30
C ILE A 256 -8.85 19.79 7.13
N SER A 257 -8.92 18.49 6.82
CA SER A 257 -9.68 17.55 7.64
C SER A 257 -8.81 17.09 8.81
N TYR A 258 -9.21 17.41 10.02
CA TYR A 258 -8.61 16.92 11.25
C TYR A 258 -9.70 16.46 12.22
N LYS A 259 -9.33 15.58 13.15
CA LYS A 259 -10.20 15.24 14.29
C LYS A 259 -9.60 15.90 15.52
N ASP A 260 -10.38 16.78 16.14
CA ASP A 260 -10.04 17.35 17.45
C ASP A 260 -9.92 16.22 18.47
N ILE A 261 -8.96 16.38 19.39
CA ILE A 261 -8.85 15.51 20.54
C ILE A 261 -9.90 15.99 21.54
N ASP A 262 -11.09 15.42 21.49
CA ASP A 262 -12.08 15.56 22.58
C ASP A 262 -11.53 14.85 23.81
N ILE A 263 -10.82 15.59 24.66
CA ILE A 263 -10.23 15.10 25.91
C ILE A 263 -11.32 14.56 26.86
N GLU A 264 -12.55 15.07 26.76
CA GLU A 264 -13.70 14.61 27.56
C GLU A 264 -14.27 13.24 27.10
N SER A 265 -14.08 12.84 25.84
CA SER A 265 -14.55 11.55 25.37
C SER A 265 -13.62 10.38 25.73
N ILE A 266 -12.33 10.67 25.98
CA ILE A 266 -11.32 9.64 26.33
C ILE A 266 -11.48 9.15 27.77
N SER A 267 -11.97 10.00 28.67
CA SER A 267 -12.19 9.61 30.08
C SER A 267 -13.43 8.73 30.28
N LYS A 268 -14.42 8.79 29.37
CA LYS A 268 -15.65 8.01 29.48
C LYS A 268 -15.63 6.68 28.70
N SER A 269 -14.87 6.58 27.61
CA SER A 269 -14.82 5.35 26.80
C SER A 269 -13.87 4.28 27.36
N ASN A 270 -12.89 4.65 28.19
CA ASN A 270 -11.93 3.70 28.75
C ASN A 270 -12.42 2.97 30.02
N GLU A 271 -13.47 3.45 30.67
CA GLU A 271 -14.01 2.81 31.89
C GLU A 271 -15.20 1.87 31.63
N ASP A 272 -16.02 2.12 30.61
CA ASP A 272 -17.27 1.37 30.42
C ASP A 272 -17.21 0.27 29.35
N GLU A 273 -16.43 0.43 28.27
CA GLU A 273 -16.39 -0.60 27.20
C GLU A 273 -15.48 -1.79 27.55
N ASN A 274 -14.43 -1.59 28.32
CA ASN A 274 -13.45 -2.67 28.59
C ASN A 274 -13.91 -3.69 29.66
N ILE A 275 -14.90 -3.38 30.50
CA ILE A 275 -15.34 -4.27 31.59
C ILE A 275 -16.55 -5.08 31.17
N ASN A 276 -17.46 -4.54 30.38
CA ASN A 276 -18.67 -5.24 29.98
C ASN A 276 -18.42 -6.21 28.81
N ASP A 277 -17.63 -5.83 27.80
CA ASP A 277 -17.27 -6.72 26.69
C ASP A 277 -16.37 -7.88 27.13
N LEU A 278 -15.46 -7.64 28.10
CA LEU A 278 -14.68 -8.73 28.71
C LEU A 278 -15.56 -9.69 29.52
N LYS A 279 -16.56 -9.18 30.26
CA LYS A 279 -17.50 -10.03 31.00
C LYS A 279 -18.40 -10.86 30.09
N GLU A 280 -18.92 -10.28 29.01
CA GLU A 280 -19.74 -11.02 28.04
C GLU A 280 -18.94 -12.06 27.27
N SER A 281 -17.71 -11.74 26.82
CA SER A 281 -16.87 -12.70 26.13
C SER A 281 -16.40 -13.87 26.99
N VAL A 282 -16.18 -13.65 28.28
CA VAL A 282 -15.86 -14.70 29.27
C VAL A 282 -17.07 -15.55 29.59
N LEU A 283 -18.27 -14.95 29.73
CA LEU A 283 -19.52 -15.68 29.95
C LEU A 283 -19.94 -16.51 28.74
N GLN A 284 -19.68 -16.04 27.52
CA GLN A 284 -19.96 -16.79 26.29
C GLN A 284 -19.01 -17.98 26.10
N LYS A 285 -17.73 -17.81 26.47
CA LYS A 285 -16.77 -18.95 26.48
C LYS A 285 -17.09 -19.98 27.57
N LEU A 286 -17.58 -19.57 28.73
CA LEU A 286 -18.00 -20.51 29.80
C LEU A 286 -19.28 -21.29 29.43
N ARG A 287 -20.20 -20.71 28.65
CA ARG A 287 -21.42 -21.41 28.17
C ARG A 287 -21.12 -22.41 27.04
N SER A 288 -20.04 -22.24 26.29
CA SER A 288 -19.64 -23.14 25.21
C SER A 288 -18.77 -24.33 25.65
N THR A 289 -18.38 -24.40 26.94
CA THR A 289 -17.52 -25.45 27.49
C THR A 289 -18.20 -26.41 28.46
N THR A 290 -19.53 -26.36 28.59
CA THR A 290 -20.25 -27.40 29.33
C THR A 290 -20.55 -28.59 28.41
N PRO A 291 -19.96 -29.76 28.65
CA PRO A 291 -20.34 -30.96 27.91
C PRO A 291 -21.74 -31.39 28.33
N THR A 292 -22.64 -31.47 27.38
CA THR A 292 -23.92 -32.18 27.56
C THR A 292 -23.62 -33.65 27.80
N LEU A 293 -23.82 -34.10 29.03
CA LEU A 293 -23.96 -35.51 29.37
C LEU A 293 -25.19 -36.04 28.62
N GLY A 294 -24.96 -36.82 27.58
CA GLY A 294 -25.98 -37.57 26.91
C GLY A 294 -26.44 -38.70 27.80
N CYS A 295 -27.74 -38.73 28.16
CA CYS A 295 -28.41 -39.92 28.63
C CYS A 295 -28.47 -40.92 27.48
N CYS A 296 -28.02 -42.12 27.75
CA CYS A 296 -28.33 -43.31 26.99
C CYS A 296 -29.79 -43.65 27.30
N ASP A 297 -30.59 -43.79 26.28
CA ASP A 297 -31.78 -44.65 26.31
C ASP A 297 -31.69 -45.64 25.16
N ASP A 298 -31.79 -46.88 25.58
CA ASP A 298 -31.88 -48.08 24.76
C ASP A 298 -33.23 -48.11 24.05
N ASP A 299 -33.27 -48.91 23.03
CA ASP A 299 -34.39 -49.64 22.39
C ASP A 299 -34.68 -49.18 20.94
N ASP A 300 -34.47 -50.03 20.06
CA ASP A 300 -35.23 -51.01 19.32
C ASP A 300 -34.72 -51.27 17.89
N TRP A 301 -34.53 -52.51 17.68
CA TRP A 301 -34.41 -53.20 16.40
C TRP A 301 -35.70 -53.06 15.57
N ASP A 302 -35.61 -52.87 14.25
CA ASP A 302 -36.16 -53.77 13.24
C ASP A 302 -36.21 -53.13 11.82
N TYR A 303 -35.77 -53.98 10.87
CA TYR A 303 -35.86 -54.02 9.41
C TYR A 303 -34.86 -53.19 8.60
#